data_ae415246c66e1aa3aa1c8269e7c2b3d6
#
_entry.id   ae415246c66e1aa3aa1c8269e7c2b3d6
#
_cell.length_a   1.000
_cell.length_b   1.000
_cell.length_c   1.000
_cell.angle_alpha   90.00
_cell.angle_beta   90.00
_cell.angle_gamma   90.00
#
_symmetry.space_group_name_H-M   'P 1'
#
loop_
_entity.id
_entity.type
_entity.pdbx_description
1 polymer ?
#
loop_
_entity_poly.entity_id
_entity_poly.type
_entity_poly.pdbx_seq_one_letter_code
_entity_poly.pdbx_strand_id
1 'polypeptide(L)'
;MVSQAMRAACSVGANYREANEALGKKDFVYRLRVARKEAKETYYWFELLIEANPFQKEILKPLLKEAEELRNILSAIITKVSP
;
A
#
# COMPACT_ATOMS: atom_id res chain seq x y z
N MET A 1 -10.85 8.79 10.06
CA MET A 1 -9.54 8.83 9.36
C MET A 1 -8.62 7.69 9.74
N VAL A 2 -8.42 7.43 11.05
CA VAL A 2 -7.56 6.31 11.48
C VAL A 2 -8.08 4.97 10.96
N SER A 3 -9.39 4.74 11.02
CA SER A 3 -9.97 3.48 10.56
C SER A 3 -9.82 3.31 9.04
N GLN A 4 -9.80 4.38 8.27
CA GLN A 4 -9.54 4.32 6.83
C GLN A 4 -8.09 3.93 6.55
N ALA A 5 -7.13 4.50 7.30
CA ALA A 5 -5.72 4.16 7.15
C ALA A 5 -5.47 2.69 7.51
N MET A 6 -6.07 2.22 8.60
CA MET A 6 -5.93 0.82 9.01
C MET A 6 -6.52 -0.13 7.99
N ARG A 7 -7.67 0.19 7.45
CA ARG A 7 -8.32 -0.63 6.42
C ARG A 7 -7.48 -0.70 5.15
N ALA A 8 -6.94 0.44 4.72
CA ALA A 8 -6.09 0.48 3.53
C ALA A 8 -4.83 -0.35 3.73
N ALA A 9 -4.18 -0.23 4.90
CA ALA A 9 -2.98 -1.01 5.21
C ALA A 9 -3.25 -2.52 5.21
N CYS A 10 -4.36 -2.94 5.81
CA CYS A 10 -4.75 -4.36 5.82
C CYS A 10 -5.05 -4.86 4.42
N SER A 11 -5.67 -4.01 3.59
CA SER A 11 -6.02 -4.36 2.22
C SER A 11 -4.79 -4.60 1.35
N VAL A 12 -3.70 -3.84 1.56
CA VAL A 12 -2.43 -4.07 0.87
C VAL A 12 -1.93 -5.49 1.13
N GLY A 13 -1.88 -5.89 2.42
CA GLY A 13 -1.42 -7.23 2.79
C GLY A 13 -2.28 -8.33 2.23
N ALA A 14 -3.61 -8.16 2.28
CA ALA A 14 -4.55 -9.15 1.76
C ALA A 14 -4.38 -9.32 0.25
N ASN A 15 -4.24 -8.23 -0.50
CA ASN A 15 -4.07 -8.31 -1.94
C ASN A 15 -2.72 -8.88 -2.35
N TYR A 16 -1.67 -8.61 -1.58
CA TYR A 16 -0.36 -9.23 -1.83
C TYR A 16 -0.42 -10.74 -1.63
N ARG A 17 -1.10 -11.20 -0.57
CA ARG A 17 -1.28 -12.63 -0.31
C ARG A 17 -2.06 -13.28 -1.45
N GLU A 18 -3.14 -12.64 -1.92
CA GLU A 18 -3.92 -13.13 -3.03
C GLU A 18 -3.09 -13.22 -4.31
N ALA A 19 -2.18 -12.27 -4.53
CA ALA A 19 -1.29 -12.30 -5.68
C ALA A 19 -0.41 -13.54 -5.64
N ASN A 20 0.14 -13.88 -4.47
CA ASN A 20 1.00 -15.06 -4.32
C ASN A 20 0.26 -16.37 -4.54
N GLU A 21 -1.05 -16.39 -4.33
CA GLU A 21 -1.89 -17.57 -4.51
C GLU A 21 -2.60 -17.59 -5.86
N ALA A 22 -2.33 -16.60 -6.73
CA ALA A 22 -3.02 -16.48 -8.01
C ALA A 22 -2.68 -17.64 -8.93
N LEU A 23 -3.68 -18.07 -9.71
CA LEU A 23 -3.55 -19.23 -10.60
C LEU A 23 -2.88 -18.92 -11.93
N GLY A 24 -2.65 -17.64 -12.25
CA GLY A 24 -2.04 -17.25 -13.51
C GLY A 24 -1.37 -15.89 -13.44
N LYS A 25 -0.49 -15.62 -14.39
CA LYS A 25 0.27 -14.38 -14.46
C LYS A 25 -0.63 -13.14 -14.54
N LYS A 26 -1.70 -13.22 -15.32
CA LYS A 26 -2.61 -12.09 -15.48
C LYS A 26 -3.31 -11.73 -14.16
N ASP A 27 -3.76 -12.75 -13.43
CA ASP A 27 -4.39 -12.54 -12.13
C ASP A 27 -3.38 -12.04 -11.11
N PHE A 28 -2.15 -12.56 -11.16
CA PHE A 28 -1.06 -12.11 -10.30
C PHE A 28 -0.81 -10.60 -10.48
N VAL A 29 -0.68 -10.15 -11.72
CA VAL A 29 -0.44 -8.74 -12.02
C VAL A 29 -1.62 -7.88 -11.57
N TYR A 30 -2.85 -8.36 -11.80
CA TYR A 30 -4.04 -7.64 -11.37
C TYR A 30 -4.04 -7.42 -9.86
N ARG A 31 -3.75 -8.48 -9.09
CA ARG A 31 -3.71 -8.40 -7.63
C ARG A 31 -2.61 -7.46 -7.14
N LEU A 32 -1.46 -7.45 -7.81
CA LEU A 32 -0.38 -6.54 -7.48
C LEU A 32 -0.79 -5.07 -7.72
N ARG A 33 -1.52 -4.81 -8.80
CA ARG A 33 -2.02 -3.46 -9.09
C ARG A 33 -3.02 -2.99 -8.04
N VAL A 34 -3.88 -3.89 -7.58
CA VAL A 34 -4.81 -3.57 -6.50
C VAL A 34 -4.04 -3.26 -5.22
N ALA A 35 -3.05 -4.09 -4.88
CA ALA A 35 -2.22 -3.85 -3.70
C ALA A 35 -1.50 -2.49 -3.78
N ARG A 36 -0.97 -2.14 -4.96
CA ARG A 36 -0.32 -0.84 -5.16
C ARG A 36 -1.28 0.33 -4.97
N LYS A 37 -2.49 0.19 -5.47
CA LYS A 37 -3.54 1.21 -5.29
C LYS A 37 -3.80 1.41 -3.80
N GLU A 38 -3.93 0.32 -3.05
CA GLU A 38 -4.17 0.37 -1.61
C GLU A 38 -2.97 0.99 -0.86
N ALA A 39 -1.75 0.73 -1.33
CA ALA A 39 -0.56 1.34 -0.74
C ALA A 39 -0.56 2.86 -0.94
N LYS A 40 -1.00 3.33 -2.10
CA LYS A 40 -1.15 4.77 -2.37
C LYS A 40 -2.20 5.40 -1.46
N GLU A 41 -3.31 4.70 -1.24
CA GLU A 41 -4.36 5.18 -0.34
C GLU A 41 -3.86 5.23 1.10
N THR A 42 -3.09 4.24 1.52
CA THR A 42 -2.49 4.20 2.85
C THR A 42 -1.58 5.41 3.06
N TYR A 43 -0.72 5.71 2.08
CA TYR A 43 0.15 6.87 2.12
C TYR A 43 -0.66 8.16 2.27
N TYR A 44 -1.70 8.31 1.47
CA TYR A 44 -2.58 9.48 1.51
C TYR A 44 -3.23 9.66 2.88
N TRP A 45 -3.75 8.58 3.46
CA TRP A 45 -4.40 8.65 4.77
C TRP A 45 -3.41 9.01 5.87
N PHE A 46 -2.17 8.49 5.81
CA PHE A 46 -1.16 8.87 6.79
C PHE A 46 -0.73 10.33 6.65
N GLU A 47 -0.67 10.85 5.42
CA GLU A 47 -0.41 12.27 5.21
C GLU A 47 -1.48 13.13 5.88
N LEU A 48 -2.74 12.77 5.70
CA LEU A 48 -3.84 13.50 6.31
C LEU A 48 -3.80 13.41 7.85
N LEU A 49 -3.43 12.26 8.38
CA LEU A 49 -3.31 12.07 9.82
C LEU A 49 -2.22 12.96 10.40
N ILE A 50 -1.08 13.07 9.73
CA ILE A 50 0.02 13.93 10.15
C ILE A 50 -0.43 15.39 10.13
N GLU A 51 -1.12 15.80 9.08
CA GLU A 51 -1.61 17.16 8.92
C GLU A 51 -2.61 17.53 9.99
N ALA A 52 -3.50 16.59 10.33
CA ALA A 52 -4.51 16.80 11.37
C ALA A 52 -3.93 16.73 12.78
N ASN A 53 -2.80 16.06 12.98
CA ASN A 53 -2.19 15.82 14.27
C ASN A 53 -0.68 16.08 14.23
N PRO A 54 -0.25 17.36 14.08
CA PRO A 54 1.17 17.67 13.87
C PRO A 54 2.07 17.19 15.01
N PHE A 55 1.54 17.12 16.24
CA PHE A 55 2.30 16.67 17.40
C PHE A 55 2.57 15.17 17.39
N GLN A 56 1.89 14.41 16.52
CA GLN A 56 2.12 12.97 16.37
C GLN A 56 2.96 12.65 15.13
N LYS A 57 3.52 13.66 14.50
CA LYS A 57 4.30 13.52 13.26
C LYS A 57 5.45 12.53 13.42
N GLU A 58 6.16 12.57 14.54
CA GLU A 58 7.30 11.70 14.75
C GLU A 58 6.91 10.21 14.83
N ILE A 59 5.68 9.95 15.29
CA ILE A 59 5.17 8.57 15.35
C ILE A 59 4.67 8.12 13.99
N LEU A 60 4.00 9.01 13.26
CA LEU A 60 3.36 8.66 11.99
C LEU A 60 4.31 8.69 10.80
N LYS A 61 5.37 9.49 10.86
CA LYS A 61 6.32 9.64 9.75
C LYS A 61 6.97 8.32 9.30
N PRO A 62 7.43 7.44 10.22
CA PRO A 62 7.96 6.15 9.80
C PRO A 62 6.93 5.29 9.05
N LEU A 63 5.66 5.35 9.46
CA LEU A 63 4.60 4.60 8.80
C LEU A 63 4.33 5.13 7.40
N LEU A 64 4.39 6.45 7.23
CA LEU A 64 4.27 7.08 5.92
C LEU A 64 5.38 6.62 5.00
N LYS A 65 6.62 6.57 5.51
CA LYS A 65 7.77 6.12 4.74
C LYS A 65 7.62 4.66 4.33
N GLU A 66 7.15 3.81 5.22
CA GLU A 66 6.93 2.39 4.90
C GLU A 66 5.87 2.22 3.81
N ALA A 67 4.81 3.01 3.85
CA ALA A 67 3.78 2.96 2.81
C ALA A 67 4.34 3.36 1.45
N GLU A 68 5.21 4.37 1.42
CA GLU A 68 5.89 4.80 0.19
C GLU A 68 6.81 3.72 -0.34
N GLU A 69 7.61 3.11 0.53
CA GLU A 69 8.53 2.04 0.15
C GLU A 69 7.77 0.84 -0.40
N LEU A 70 6.66 0.47 0.24
CA LEU A 70 5.83 -0.64 -0.22
C LEU A 70 5.25 -0.36 -1.61
N ARG A 71 4.75 0.85 -1.83
CA ARG A 71 4.25 1.26 -3.14
C ARG A 71 5.34 1.13 -4.20
N ASN A 72 6.56 1.56 -3.88
CA ASN A 72 7.68 1.51 -4.81
C ASN A 72 8.10 0.07 -5.12
N ILE A 73 8.11 -0.80 -4.11
CA ILE A 73 8.41 -2.22 -4.30
C ILE A 73 7.36 -2.87 -5.20
N LEU A 74 6.09 -2.61 -4.96
CA LEU A 74 5.00 -3.16 -5.78
C LEU A 74 5.08 -2.65 -7.21
N SER A 75 5.40 -1.37 -7.40
CA SER A 75 5.58 -0.80 -8.73
C SER A 75 6.72 -1.46 -9.49
N ALA A 76 7.83 -1.72 -8.80
CA ALA A 76 8.99 -2.39 -9.39
C ALA A 76 8.64 -3.82 -9.83
N ILE A 77 7.91 -4.56 -8.98
CA ILE A 77 7.50 -5.92 -9.31
C ILE A 77 6.55 -5.92 -10.53
N ILE A 78 5.58 -5.01 -10.53
CA ILE A 78 4.61 -4.91 -11.64
C ILE A 78 5.35 -4.61 -12.95
N THR A 79 6.29 -3.69 -12.94
CA THR A 79 7.08 -3.34 -14.12
C THR A 79 7.86 -4.54 -14.63
N LYS A 80 8.41 -5.34 -13.72
CA LYS A 80 9.23 -6.50 -14.07
C LYS A 80 8.41 -7.63 -14.66
N VAL A 81 7.18 -7.86 -14.18
CA VAL A 81 6.35 -8.99 -14.61
C VAL A 81 5.32 -8.64 -15.67
N SER A 82 5.04 -7.37 -15.90
CA SER A 82 4.12 -6.93 -16.96
C SER A 82 4.82 -6.91 -18.30
N PRO A 83 4.12 -7.34 -19.37
CA PRO A 83 4.69 -7.26 -20.70
C PRO A 83 4.87 -5.82 -21.16
#